data_e6941f65e0fb9b9e723ab32aafe6a9e0
#
_entry.id   e6941f65e0fb9b9e723ab32aafe6a9e0
#
_cell.length_a   1.000
_cell.length_b   1.000
_cell.length_c   1.000
_cell.angle_alpha   90.00
_cell.angle_beta   90.00
_cell.angle_gamma   90.00
#
_symmetry.space_group_name_H-M   'P 1'
#
loop_
_entity.id
_entity.type
_entity.pdbx_description
1 polymer ?
#
loop_
_entity_poly.entity_id
_entity_poly.type
_entity_poly.pdbx_seq_one_letter_code
_entity_poly.pdbx_strand_id
1 'polypeptide(L)'
;MFSLGDGTKFWLYSKPTDMRKNFNMLSGIVNNCMQQNLYSGDVFVFVNASNNMLKLLRYEPGGLVIYNKRLDHGRDRKSVV
;
A
#
# COMPACT_ATOMS: atom_id res chain seq x y z
N MET A 1 10.96 3.45 -8.79
CA MET A 1 9.94 4.18 -8.21
C MET A 1 8.76 4.31 -9.13
N PHE A 2 7.62 4.41 -8.64
CA PHE A 2 6.47 4.51 -9.52
C PHE A 2 6.08 5.96 -9.70
N SER A 3 5.40 6.21 -10.81
CA SER A 3 4.93 7.53 -11.15
C SER A 3 3.52 7.72 -10.66
N LEU A 4 3.18 8.88 -10.22
CA LEU A 4 1.87 9.17 -9.71
C LEU A 4 0.98 9.88 -10.72
N GLY A 5 1.42 10.06 -11.93
CA GLY A 5 0.59 10.71 -12.91
C GLY A 5 -0.38 9.75 -13.56
N ASP A 6 -0.97 10.18 -14.62
CA ASP A 6 -1.65 9.29 -15.55
C ASP A 6 -2.85 8.57 -14.97
N GLY A 7 -3.54 9.17 -14.05
CA GLY A 7 -4.78 8.58 -13.56
C GLY A 7 -4.61 7.43 -12.61
N THR A 8 -3.40 7.21 -12.08
CA THR A 8 -3.20 6.20 -11.07
C THR A 8 -4.06 6.50 -9.86
N LYS A 9 -4.79 5.50 -9.39
CA LYS A 9 -5.63 5.65 -8.21
C LYS A 9 -4.99 4.96 -7.04
N PHE A 10 -5.24 5.49 -5.86
CA PHE A 10 -4.79 4.90 -4.61
C PHE A 10 -5.99 4.46 -3.80
N TRP A 11 -5.94 3.22 -3.33
CA TRP A 11 -7.02 2.64 -2.54
C TRP A 11 -6.45 2.29 -1.18
N LEU A 12 -6.93 2.96 -0.16
CA LEU A 12 -6.49 2.69 1.20
C LEU A 12 -7.38 1.66 1.84
N TYR A 13 -6.78 0.57 2.31
CA TYR A 13 -7.54 -0.43 3.06
C TYR A 13 -7.80 0.12 4.46
N SER A 14 -9.05 0.09 4.88
CA SER A 14 -9.47 0.81 6.08
C SER A 14 -9.09 0.13 7.39
N LYS A 15 -8.65 -1.11 7.36
CA LYS A 15 -8.34 -1.86 8.58
C LYS A 15 -6.84 -1.98 8.74
N PRO A 16 -6.37 -2.08 9.99
CA PRO A 16 -4.94 -2.30 10.21
C PRO A 16 -4.48 -3.59 9.54
N THR A 17 -3.28 -3.58 9.01
CA THR A 17 -2.72 -4.71 8.30
C THR A 17 -1.43 -5.14 8.98
N ASP A 18 -1.29 -6.46 9.17
CA ASP A 18 -0.05 -7.03 9.65
C ASP A 18 1.00 -6.89 8.57
N MET A 19 2.10 -6.25 8.88
CA MET A 19 3.15 -5.99 7.89
C MET A 19 3.91 -7.24 7.47
N ARG A 20 3.62 -8.39 8.08
CA ARG A 20 4.20 -9.65 7.66
C ARG A 20 3.45 -10.30 6.50
N LYS A 21 2.31 -9.76 6.12
CA LYS A 21 1.53 -10.33 5.03
C LYS A 21 2.27 -10.22 3.71
N ASN A 22 2.17 -11.29 2.93
CA ASN A 22 2.85 -11.37 1.64
C ASN A 22 1.87 -11.12 0.49
N PHE A 23 2.34 -11.34 -0.73
CA PHE A 23 1.54 -11.12 -1.94
C PHE A 23 0.20 -11.83 -1.88
N ASN A 24 0.18 -13.10 -1.48
CA ASN A 24 -1.07 -13.87 -1.51
C ASN A 24 -2.08 -13.29 -0.56
N MET A 25 -1.65 -12.92 0.63
CA MET A 25 -2.55 -12.37 1.63
C MET A 25 -3.08 -11.00 1.24
N LEU A 26 -2.20 -10.15 0.75
CA LEU A 26 -2.60 -8.81 0.33
C LEU A 26 -3.50 -8.86 -0.90
N SER A 27 -3.19 -9.75 -1.85
CA SER A 27 -4.03 -9.93 -3.02
C SER A 27 -5.43 -10.39 -2.63
N GLY A 28 -5.51 -11.26 -1.63
CA GLY A 28 -6.81 -11.70 -1.13
C GLY A 28 -7.61 -10.55 -0.55
N ILE A 29 -6.96 -9.64 0.16
CA ILE A 29 -7.64 -8.46 0.68
C ILE A 29 -8.17 -7.59 -0.46
N VAL A 30 -7.36 -7.35 -1.47
CA VAL A 30 -7.78 -6.53 -2.61
C VAL A 30 -9.01 -7.15 -3.28
N ASN A 31 -8.96 -8.45 -3.53
CA ASN A 31 -10.05 -9.10 -4.24
C ASN A 31 -11.31 -9.25 -3.41
N ASN A 32 -11.17 -9.60 -2.14
CA ASN A 32 -12.31 -9.99 -1.31
C ASN A 32 -12.82 -8.87 -0.42
N CYS A 33 -11.94 -8.05 0.11
CA CYS A 33 -12.34 -7.02 1.05
C CYS A 33 -12.50 -5.67 0.36
N MET A 34 -11.61 -5.33 -0.54
CA MET A 34 -11.67 -4.06 -1.26
C MET A 34 -12.47 -4.19 -2.54
N GLN A 35 -12.62 -5.42 -3.04
CA GLN A 35 -13.40 -5.70 -4.26
C GLN A 35 -12.88 -4.89 -5.43
N GLN A 36 -11.57 -4.83 -5.58
CA GLN A 36 -10.93 -4.13 -6.66
C GLN A 36 -10.16 -5.10 -7.54
N ASN A 37 -9.83 -4.65 -8.74
CA ASN A 37 -9.06 -5.46 -9.66
C ASN A 37 -7.57 -5.26 -9.36
N LEU A 38 -6.93 -6.33 -8.92
CA LEU A 38 -5.51 -6.30 -8.57
C LEU A 38 -4.64 -5.89 -9.76
N TYR A 39 -5.07 -6.21 -10.96
CA TYR A 39 -4.25 -5.98 -12.15
C TYR A 39 -4.58 -4.67 -12.86
N SER A 40 -5.30 -3.79 -12.21
CA SER A 40 -5.69 -2.52 -12.82
C SER A 40 -4.53 -1.53 -12.95
N GLY A 41 -3.46 -1.76 -12.20
CA GLY A 41 -2.37 -0.79 -12.14
C GLY A 41 -2.52 0.21 -11.03
N ASP A 42 -3.63 0.16 -10.30
CA ASP A 42 -3.82 1.05 -9.16
C ASP A 42 -2.94 0.61 -7.99
N VAL A 43 -2.72 1.53 -7.08
CA VAL A 43 -1.90 1.28 -5.90
C VAL A 43 -2.81 0.98 -4.73
N PHE A 44 -2.56 -0.13 -4.05
CA PHE A 44 -3.32 -0.52 -2.87
C PHE A 44 -2.46 -0.31 -1.65
N VAL A 45 -2.97 0.45 -0.68
CA VAL A 45 -2.20 0.93 0.45
C VAL A 45 -2.67 0.22 1.72
N PHE A 46 -1.73 -0.36 2.44
CA PHE A 46 -1.99 -1.07 3.69
C PHE A 46 -1.14 -0.48 4.79
N VAL A 47 -1.75 -0.15 5.92
CA VAL A 47 -1.07 0.51 7.03
C VAL A 47 -1.20 -0.36 8.25
N ASN A 48 -0.14 -0.45 9.05
CA ASN A 48 -0.18 -1.25 10.26
C ASN A 48 -0.91 -0.51 11.39
N ALA A 49 -1.19 -1.24 12.47
CA ALA A 49 -1.98 -0.67 13.57
C ALA A 49 -1.29 0.51 14.25
N SER A 50 0.03 0.50 14.25
CA SER A 50 0.79 1.59 14.89
C SER A 50 0.93 2.81 13.99
N ASN A 51 0.49 2.72 12.74
CA ASN A 51 0.61 3.79 11.76
C ASN A 51 2.04 4.25 11.53
N ASN A 52 2.98 3.34 11.66
CA ASN A 52 4.39 3.69 11.43
C ASN A 52 4.99 2.95 10.26
N MET A 53 4.25 2.07 9.63
CA MET A 53 4.71 1.37 8.42
C MET A 53 3.55 1.18 7.46
N LEU A 54 3.86 1.19 6.18
CA LEU A 54 2.85 0.88 5.18
C LEU A 54 3.45 0.01 4.08
N LYS A 55 2.57 -0.68 3.38
CA LYS A 55 2.91 -1.43 2.19
C LYS A 55 2.06 -0.92 1.05
N LEU A 56 2.68 -0.77 -0.10
CA LEU A 56 1.98 -0.44 -1.33
C LEU A 56 2.06 -1.63 -2.25
N LEU A 57 0.92 -2.10 -2.70
CA LEU A 57 0.86 -3.23 -3.62
C LEU A 57 0.39 -2.71 -4.97
N ARG A 58 1.12 -3.04 -6.01
CA ARG A 58 0.80 -2.57 -7.35
C ARG A 58 1.20 -3.59 -8.38
N TYR A 59 0.38 -3.75 -9.40
CA TYR A 59 0.76 -4.57 -10.55
C TYR A 59 1.48 -3.69 -11.54
N GLU A 60 2.70 -4.06 -11.88
CA GLU A 60 3.53 -3.34 -12.84
C GLU A 60 3.89 -4.27 -13.97
N PRO A 61 4.39 -3.76 -15.10
CA PRO A 61 4.90 -4.64 -16.13
C PRO A 61 5.93 -5.59 -15.53
N GLY A 62 5.69 -6.87 -15.70
CA GLY A 62 6.56 -7.87 -15.11
C GLY A 62 6.03 -8.52 -13.85
N GLY A 63 5.02 -7.95 -13.21
CA GLY A 63 4.41 -8.62 -12.08
C GLY A 63 3.99 -7.71 -10.96
N LEU A 64 3.64 -8.32 -9.84
CA LEU A 64 3.22 -7.59 -8.66
C LEU A 64 4.43 -7.15 -7.87
N VAL A 65 4.36 -5.94 -7.33
CA VAL A 65 5.45 -5.37 -6.54
C VAL A 65 4.88 -4.88 -5.23
N ILE A 66 5.61 -5.10 -4.16
CA ILE A 66 5.29 -4.53 -2.85
C ILE A 66 6.37 -3.53 -2.50
N TYR A 67 5.96 -2.31 -2.20
CA TYR A 67 6.86 -1.28 -1.70
C TYR A 67 6.62 -1.15 -0.21
N ASN A 68 7.66 -1.26 0.58
CA ASN A 68 7.57 -1.10 2.03
C ASN A 68 8.07 0.27 2.39
N LYS A 69 7.34 0.97 3.25
CA LYS A 69 7.74 2.29 3.65
C LYS A 69 7.55 2.46 5.14
N ARG A 70 8.57 2.99 5.79
CA ARG A 70 8.48 3.36 7.19
C ARG A 70 8.04 4.81 7.27
N LEU A 71 7.03 5.05 8.08
CA LEU A 71 6.55 6.40 8.31
C LEU A 71 7.28 7.00 9.50
N ASP A 72 7.89 8.16 9.26
CA ASP A 72 8.61 8.80 10.30
C ASP A 72 7.68 9.78 10.92
N HIS A 73 7.13 9.44 12.04
CA HIS A 73 6.37 10.40 12.68
C HIS A 73 7.18 11.07 13.68
N GLY A 74 7.22 11.75 14.14
CA GLY A 74 8.05 12.03 14.91
C GLY A 74 8.35 12.87 15.51
N ARG A 75 9.09 12.75 16.13
CA ARG A 75 9.63 13.45 16.60
C ARG A 75 9.94 14.39 15.79
N ASP A 76 9.87 14.39 14.96
CA ASP A 76 10.23 15.17 14.10
C ASP A 76 9.37 15.96 13.73
N ARG A 77 8.61 16.21 14.07
CA ARG A 77 7.83 16.93 13.67
C ARG A 77 8.17 18.01 13.45
N LYS A 78 8.86 18.24 13.57
CA LYS A 78 9.21 19.16 13.34
C LYS A 78 9.46 19.26 12.26
N SER A 79 9.59 18.87 11.88
CA SER A 79 9.86 18.96 10.84
C SER A 79 9.10 18.81 10.05
N VAL A 80 8.58 18.63 9.92
CA VAL A 80 7.95 18.49 9.17
C VAL A 80 7.50 19.21 8.76
N VAL A 81 7.40 19.49 8.73
CA VAL A 81 7.12 20.19 8.38
C VAL A 81 7.24 20.45 7.96
#